data_4480a90d0304628715631c081c5fb416
#
_entry.id   4480a90d0304628715631c081c5fb416
#
_cell.length_a   1.000
_cell.length_b   1.000
_cell.length_c   1.000
_cell.angle_alpha   90.00
_cell.angle_beta   90.00
_cell.angle_gamma   90.00
#
_symmetry.space_group_name_H-M   'P 1'
#
loop_
_entity.id
_entity.type
_entity.pdbx_description
1 polymer ?
#
loop_
_entity_poly.entity_id
_entity_poly.type
_entity_poly.pdbx_seq_one_letter_code
_entity_poly.pdbx_strand_id
1 'polypeptide(L)'
;MSIESSADGVANNGPQGPWDVVVVGSGLSGLTSAAYLAANGKKVLVLEQYDVAGGCSQTFRRKKQWQFDVGLHYIGGVKTGDIARVLRGIGLLDRIEFAELDPDGFDTFYFPDFEFRVPAGWDKYTERMVETFPEDEEGIRKCTQVFQDLMTELRVVGIPNADTDLEDYVKRAPNVVTWGMRSLTELFDDCELGERPRAVMTGQAGDYATPPSRTPVTLHAGLVDHYMQEGAFYVRGGGQVLAGHLVDVIHSNGGRVRTHAEVAS
;
A
#
# COMPACT_ATOMS: atom_id res chain seq x y z
N MET A 1 15.44 -14.32 -17.45
CA MET A 1 14.48 -14.90 -18.42
C MET A 1 13.59 -13.73 -18.85
N SER A 2 13.83 -13.23 -20.08
CA SER A 2 13.13 -12.05 -20.61
C SER A 2 11.70 -12.46 -20.94
N ILE A 3 10.74 -11.90 -20.22
CA ILE A 3 9.33 -11.95 -20.60
C ILE A 3 9.18 -10.96 -21.76
N GLU A 4 9.33 -11.44 -22.99
CA GLU A 4 8.93 -10.69 -24.16
C GLU A 4 7.41 -10.48 -24.05
N SER A 5 7.00 -9.22 -23.99
CA SER A 5 5.60 -8.85 -24.06
C SER A 5 5.05 -9.26 -25.43
N SER A 6 4.30 -10.35 -25.48
CA SER A 6 3.42 -10.66 -26.60
C SER A 6 2.26 -9.65 -26.61
N ALA A 7 2.56 -8.42 -26.99
CA ALA A 7 1.57 -7.35 -27.19
C ALA A 7 1.03 -7.35 -28.62
N ASP A 8 1.12 -8.48 -29.33
CA ASP A 8 0.55 -8.59 -30.68
C ASP A 8 -0.36 -9.82 -30.76
N GLY A 9 -1.65 -9.56 -30.83
CA GLY A 9 -2.59 -10.46 -31.48
C GLY A 9 -2.95 -11.74 -30.75
N VAL A 10 -3.37 -11.69 -29.49
CA VAL A 10 -4.17 -12.77 -28.93
C VAL A 10 -5.53 -12.74 -29.62
N ALA A 11 -5.67 -13.65 -30.59
CA ALA A 11 -6.91 -13.85 -31.30
C ALA A 11 -8.09 -13.96 -30.30
N ASN A 12 -9.18 -13.32 -30.64
CA ASN A 12 -10.40 -13.12 -29.87
C ASN A 12 -11.20 -14.43 -29.60
N ASN A 13 -10.52 -15.54 -29.27
CA ASN A 13 -11.06 -16.88 -29.16
C ASN A 13 -11.23 -17.41 -27.73
N GLY A 14 -11.28 -16.54 -26.73
CA GLY A 14 -11.66 -16.91 -25.36
C GLY A 14 -13.20 -16.90 -25.20
N PRO A 15 -13.75 -17.42 -24.07
CA PRO A 15 -15.18 -17.53 -23.85
C PRO A 15 -15.86 -16.16 -24.04
N GLN A 16 -16.75 -16.12 -25.02
CA GLN A 16 -17.62 -14.96 -25.24
C GLN A 16 -18.84 -15.19 -24.37
N GLY A 17 -19.08 -14.31 -23.37
CA GLY A 17 -20.24 -14.25 -22.51
C GLY A 17 -21.15 -15.50 -22.37
N PRO A 18 -22.10 -15.48 -21.50
CA PRO A 18 -22.40 -14.41 -20.56
C PRO A 18 -21.37 -14.35 -19.43
N TRP A 19 -21.09 -13.15 -18.98
CA TRP A 19 -20.23 -12.86 -17.85
C TRP A 19 -21.08 -12.77 -16.57
N ASP A 20 -20.63 -13.35 -15.48
CA ASP A 20 -21.29 -13.19 -14.17
C ASP A 20 -21.00 -11.80 -13.58
N VAL A 21 -19.80 -11.28 -13.84
CA VAL A 21 -19.34 -9.97 -13.32
C VAL A 21 -18.52 -9.25 -14.38
N VAL A 22 -18.73 -7.93 -14.49
CA VAL A 22 -17.89 -7.02 -15.26
C VAL A 22 -17.21 -6.07 -14.28
N VAL A 23 -15.89 -5.98 -14.35
CA VAL A 23 -15.06 -5.05 -13.57
C VAL A 23 -14.54 -3.95 -14.50
N VAL A 24 -14.76 -2.70 -14.12
CA VAL A 24 -14.29 -1.55 -14.89
C VAL A 24 -13.02 -1.02 -14.26
N GLY A 25 -11.93 -1.03 -15.02
CA GLY A 25 -10.59 -0.66 -14.59
C GLY A 25 -9.76 -1.85 -14.08
N SER A 26 -8.51 -1.89 -14.55
CA SER A 26 -7.54 -2.93 -14.20
C SER A 26 -6.43 -2.44 -13.25
N GLY A 27 -6.72 -1.44 -12.41
CA GLY A 27 -5.86 -1.12 -11.26
C GLY A 27 -5.82 -2.30 -10.27
N LEU A 28 -4.90 -2.28 -9.29
CA LEU A 28 -4.74 -3.40 -8.34
C LEU A 28 -6.04 -3.79 -7.64
N SER A 29 -6.89 -2.82 -7.26
CA SER A 29 -8.18 -3.10 -6.62
C SER A 29 -9.12 -3.89 -7.55
N GLY A 30 -9.25 -3.45 -8.82
CA GLY A 30 -10.06 -4.13 -9.83
C GLY A 30 -9.54 -5.52 -10.15
N LEU A 31 -8.22 -5.65 -10.38
CA LEU A 31 -7.57 -6.93 -10.65
C LEU A 31 -7.69 -7.91 -9.47
N THR A 32 -7.48 -7.43 -8.24
CA THR A 32 -7.62 -8.27 -7.04
C THR A 32 -9.05 -8.78 -6.87
N SER A 33 -10.02 -7.88 -6.99
CA SER A 33 -11.45 -8.26 -6.91
C SER A 33 -11.82 -9.28 -8.00
N ALA A 34 -11.38 -9.02 -9.23
CA ALA A 34 -11.60 -9.92 -10.37
C ALA A 34 -10.95 -11.30 -10.16
N ALA A 35 -9.70 -11.32 -9.65
CA ALA A 35 -8.96 -12.55 -9.38
C ALA A 35 -9.65 -13.40 -8.30
N TYR A 36 -10.11 -12.77 -7.21
CA TYR A 36 -10.89 -13.46 -6.16
C TYR A 36 -12.20 -14.04 -6.70
N LEU A 37 -12.96 -13.26 -7.46
CA LEU A 37 -14.20 -13.72 -8.07
C LEU A 37 -13.96 -14.87 -9.04
N ALA A 38 -12.94 -14.76 -9.90
CA ALA A 38 -12.59 -15.83 -10.84
C ALA A 38 -12.13 -17.09 -10.13
N ALA A 39 -11.27 -16.98 -9.11
CA ALA A 39 -10.83 -18.11 -8.29
C ALA A 39 -12.00 -18.81 -7.54
N ASN A 40 -13.11 -18.10 -7.32
CA ASN A 40 -14.34 -18.64 -6.76
C ASN A 40 -15.39 -19.03 -7.84
N GLY A 41 -14.96 -19.29 -9.06
CA GLY A 41 -15.78 -19.87 -10.12
C GLY A 41 -16.69 -18.89 -10.87
N LYS A 42 -16.51 -17.58 -10.70
CA LYS A 42 -17.26 -16.58 -11.47
C LYS A 42 -16.59 -16.31 -12.81
N LYS A 43 -17.37 -16.19 -13.87
CA LYS A 43 -16.89 -15.72 -15.17
C LYS A 43 -16.75 -14.20 -15.12
N VAL A 44 -15.52 -13.69 -15.07
CA VAL A 44 -15.23 -12.27 -14.87
C VAL A 44 -14.66 -11.66 -16.15
N LEU A 45 -15.20 -10.52 -16.55
CA LEU A 45 -14.63 -9.65 -17.58
C LEU A 45 -14.08 -8.38 -16.93
N VAL A 46 -12.81 -8.09 -17.13
CA VAL A 46 -12.21 -6.80 -16.76
C VAL A 46 -12.05 -5.95 -18.01
N LEU A 47 -12.50 -4.70 -17.97
CA LEU A 47 -12.37 -3.73 -19.05
C LEU A 47 -11.41 -2.62 -18.62
N GLU A 48 -10.37 -2.38 -19.41
CA GLU A 48 -9.33 -1.39 -19.18
C GLU A 48 -9.20 -0.47 -20.38
N GLN A 49 -9.23 0.85 -20.14
CA GLN A 49 -9.12 1.83 -21.22
C GLN A 49 -7.70 1.93 -21.80
N TYR A 50 -6.69 1.72 -20.97
CA TYR A 50 -5.26 1.77 -21.38
C TYR A 50 -4.87 0.51 -22.17
N ASP A 51 -3.65 0.56 -22.73
CA ASP A 51 -3.02 -0.55 -23.45
C ASP A 51 -2.39 -1.58 -22.50
N VAL A 52 -2.11 -1.18 -21.25
CA VAL A 52 -1.49 -2.03 -20.23
C VAL A 52 -2.37 -2.10 -18.99
N ALA A 53 -2.61 -3.31 -18.48
CA ALA A 53 -3.29 -3.53 -17.21
C ALA A 53 -2.34 -3.25 -16.03
N GLY A 54 -2.89 -2.76 -14.90
CA GLY A 54 -2.14 -2.55 -13.65
C GLY A 54 -2.39 -1.19 -13.00
N GLY A 55 -2.94 -0.21 -13.72
CA GLY A 55 -3.16 1.12 -13.16
C GLY A 55 -1.84 1.74 -12.66
N CYS A 56 -1.78 2.21 -11.41
CA CYS A 56 -0.55 2.77 -10.83
C CYS A 56 0.56 1.73 -10.57
N SER A 57 0.29 0.43 -10.65
CA SER A 57 1.33 -0.61 -10.56
C SER A 57 1.94 -0.99 -11.91
N GLN A 58 1.49 -0.36 -12.99
CA GLN A 58 2.11 -0.57 -14.30
C GLN A 58 3.50 0.05 -14.39
N THR A 59 4.26 -0.37 -15.41
CA THR A 59 5.54 0.22 -15.76
C THR A 59 5.47 0.98 -17.08
N PHE A 60 6.33 1.97 -17.25
CA PHE A 60 6.49 2.66 -18.52
C PHE A 60 7.94 2.64 -19.00
N ARG A 61 8.14 2.73 -20.31
CA ARG A 61 9.48 2.68 -20.93
C ARG A 61 9.89 4.04 -21.50
N ARG A 62 11.18 4.34 -21.35
CA ARG A 62 11.81 5.50 -22.00
C ARG A 62 12.94 5.04 -22.92
N LYS A 63 12.97 5.57 -24.13
CA LYS A 63 13.97 5.27 -25.18
C LYS A 63 14.18 3.76 -25.44
N LYS A 64 13.16 2.92 -25.19
CA LYS A 64 13.21 1.44 -25.29
C LYS A 64 14.28 0.78 -24.41
N GLN A 65 14.99 1.54 -23.60
CA GLN A 65 16.13 1.09 -22.79
C GLN A 65 15.85 1.13 -21.30
N TRP A 66 15.07 2.13 -20.84
CA TRP A 66 14.80 2.35 -19.42
C TRP A 66 13.35 2.01 -19.11
N GLN A 67 13.15 1.28 -18.03
CA GLN A 67 11.83 0.92 -17.51
C GLN A 67 11.69 1.50 -16.09
N PHE A 68 10.53 2.10 -15.82
CA PHE A 68 10.21 2.72 -14.55
C PHE A 68 8.82 2.28 -14.10
N ASP A 69 8.64 2.10 -12.80
CA ASP A 69 7.31 1.96 -12.20
C ASP A 69 6.58 3.30 -12.23
N VAL A 70 5.25 3.27 -12.35
CA VAL A 70 4.41 4.47 -12.34
C VAL A 70 4.22 4.97 -10.92
N GLY A 71 3.81 4.11 -9.99
CA GLY A 71 3.50 4.51 -8.62
C GLY A 71 3.89 3.49 -7.55
N LEU A 72 4.21 2.24 -7.92
CA LEU A 72 4.67 1.25 -6.96
C LEU A 72 6.18 1.39 -6.79
N HIS A 73 6.63 1.88 -5.63
CA HIS A 73 8.06 2.06 -5.31
C HIS A 73 8.58 1.00 -4.34
N TYR A 74 7.95 0.80 -3.20
CA TYR A 74 8.15 -0.32 -2.27
C TYR A 74 6.85 -0.59 -1.51
N ILE A 75 6.73 -1.76 -0.91
CA ILE A 75 5.53 -2.20 -0.20
C ILE A 75 5.91 -2.88 1.12
N GLY A 76 5.05 -2.80 2.12
CA GLY A 76 5.13 -3.54 3.36
C GLY A 76 4.08 -4.66 3.44
N GLY A 77 4.03 -5.37 4.55
CA GLY A 77 2.99 -6.36 4.85
C GLY A 77 2.97 -7.60 3.93
N VAL A 78 4.12 -7.97 3.34
CA VAL A 78 4.22 -9.08 2.38
C VAL A 78 4.60 -10.42 3.04
N LYS A 79 5.02 -10.42 4.30
CA LYS A 79 5.34 -11.66 5.05
C LYS A 79 4.09 -12.22 5.74
N THR A 80 3.48 -11.43 6.61
CA THR A 80 2.34 -11.83 7.44
C THR A 80 1.18 -10.83 7.39
N GLY A 81 1.40 -9.63 6.88
CA GLY A 81 0.44 -8.53 6.82
C GLY A 81 -0.67 -8.72 5.80
N ASP A 82 -1.37 -7.65 5.51
CA ASP A 82 -2.58 -7.67 4.69
C ASP A 82 -2.32 -8.07 3.24
N ILE A 83 -1.20 -7.64 2.65
CA ILE A 83 -0.83 -8.02 1.28
C ILE A 83 -0.56 -9.52 1.20
N ALA A 84 0.20 -10.07 2.18
CA ALA A 84 0.44 -11.51 2.25
C ALA A 84 -0.88 -12.30 2.35
N ARG A 85 -1.83 -11.82 3.17
CA ARG A 85 -3.14 -12.45 3.34
C ARG A 85 -3.94 -12.43 2.03
N VAL A 86 -3.98 -11.29 1.35
CA VAL A 86 -4.67 -11.14 0.06
C VAL A 86 -4.06 -12.06 -1.00
N LEU A 87 -2.75 -12.05 -1.16
CA LEU A 87 -2.08 -12.87 -2.17
C LEU A 87 -2.19 -14.37 -1.88
N ARG A 88 -2.13 -14.77 -0.61
CA ARG A 88 -2.32 -16.16 -0.19
C ARG A 88 -3.72 -16.67 -0.51
N GLY A 89 -4.76 -15.82 -0.34
CA GLY A 89 -6.16 -16.17 -0.61
C GLY A 89 -6.45 -16.54 -2.07
N ILE A 90 -5.58 -16.17 -3.00
CA ILE A 90 -5.66 -16.49 -4.44
C ILE A 90 -4.46 -17.29 -4.95
N GLY A 91 -3.64 -17.83 -4.03
CA GLY A 91 -2.50 -18.70 -4.37
C GLY A 91 -1.34 -18.00 -5.05
N LEU A 92 -1.17 -16.70 -4.84
CA LEU A 92 -0.10 -15.90 -5.46
C LEU A 92 1.10 -15.63 -4.56
N LEU A 93 0.99 -15.76 -3.24
CA LEU A 93 2.05 -15.33 -2.32
C LEU A 93 3.41 -15.99 -2.62
N ASP A 94 3.40 -17.31 -2.86
CA ASP A 94 4.60 -18.08 -3.15
C ASP A 94 5.07 -17.98 -4.62
N ARG A 95 4.30 -17.29 -5.47
CA ARG A 95 4.62 -17.09 -6.89
C ARG A 95 5.30 -15.75 -7.18
N ILE A 96 5.24 -14.83 -6.23
CA ILE A 96 5.80 -13.49 -6.35
C ILE A 96 7.05 -13.40 -5.47
N GLU A 97 8.16 -13.03 -6.07
CA GLU A 97 9.40 -12.82 -5.34
C GLU A 97 9.47 -11.37 -4.86
N PHE A 98 9.64 -11.19 -3.56
CA PHE A 98 9.82 -9.90 -2.92
C PHE A 98 11.27 -9.75 -2.45
N ALA A 99 11.95 -8.71 -2.93
CA ALA A 99 13.29 -8.34 -2.45
C ALA A 99 13.14 -7.44 -1.22
N GLU A 100 13.68 -7.86 -0.10
CA GLU A 100 13.74 -7.04 1.11
C GLU A 100 14.72 -5.89 0.91
N LEU A 101 14.28 -4.67 1.24
CA LEU A 101 15.14 -3.48 1.26
C LEU A 101 15.97 -3.48 2.55
N ASP A 102 17.00 -2.63 2.62
CA ASP A 102 17.85 -2.53 3.80
C ASP A 102 17.03 -2.23 5.06
N PRO A 103 16.90 -3.15 6.01
CA PRO A 103 16.09 -2.94 7.20
C PRO A 103 16.64 -1.84 8.13
N ASP A 104 17.87 -1.40 7.91
CA ASP A 104 18.48 -0.30 8.66
C ASP A 104 18.40 1.05 7.93
N GLY A 105 17.72 1.09 6.80
CA GLY A 105 17.55 2.32 6.01
C GLY A 105 16.83 2.05 4.69
N PHE A 106 15.60 1.53 4.75
CA PHE A 106 14.84 1.19 3.54
C PHE A 106 14.44 2.41 2.72
N ASP A 107 14.43 3.58 3.36
CA ASP A 107 14.26 4.88 2.72
C ASP A 107 15.29 5.88 3.26
N THR A 108 15.64 6.88 2.49
CA THR A 108 16.59 7.93 2.91
C THR A 108 16.07 9.29 2.49
N PHE A 109 15.81 10.14 3.48
CA PHE A 109 15.38 11.50 3.25
C PHE A 109 16.58 12.45 3.29
N TYR A 110 16.76 13.21 2.22
CA TYR A 110 17.79 14.21 2.11
C TYR A 110 17.21 15.60 2.34
N PHE A 111 17.66 16.26 3.40
CA PHE A 111 17.35 17.64 3.72
C PHE A 111 18.57 18.53 3.43
N PRO A 112 18.43 19.85 3.37
CA PRO A 112 19.56 20.73 3.03
C PRO A 112 20.78 20.61 3.95
N ASP A 113 20.57 20.22 5.21
CA ASP A 113 21.58 20.22 6.27
C ASP A 113 21.75 18.87 7.01
N PHE A 114 20.92 17.87 6.68
CA PHE A 114 21.03 16.51 7.25
C PHE A 114 20.39 15.47 6.33
N GLU A 115 20.66 14.21 6.61
CA GLU A 115 19.96 13.08 6.03
C GLU A 115 19.34 12.23 7.14
N PHE A 116 18.23 11.55 6.83
CA PHE A 116 17.60 10.62 7.74
C PHE A 116 17.31 9.30 7.03
N ARG A 117 17.92 8.22 7.52
CA ARG A 117 17.67 6.86 7.02
C ARG A 117 16.57 6.22 7.84
N VAL A 118 15.47 5.85 7.20
CA VAL A 118 14.29 5.27 7.85
C VAL A 118 14.53 3.79 8.12
N PRO A 119 14.69 3.36 9.40
CA PRO A 119 14.85 1.95 9.72
C PRO A 119 13.49 1.26 9.81
N ALA A 120 13.46 -0.05 9.61
CA ALA A 120 12.33 -0.89 9.96
C ALA A 120 12.28 -1.12 11.49
N GLY A 121 11.08 -1.12 12.05
CA GLY A 121 10.85 -1.31 13.48
C GLY A 121 10.68 -0.03 14.27
N TRP A 122 9.56 0.05 15.02
CA TRP A 122 9.20 1.24 15.78
C TRP A 122 10.26 1.66 16.80
N ASP A 123 10.87 0.70 17.50
CA ASP A 123 11.90 1.01 18.50
C ASP A 123 13.12 1.66 17.84
N LYS A 124 13.62 1.07 16.75
CA LYS A 124 14.76 1.63 16.01
C LYS A 124 14.44 3.00 15.40
N TYR A 125 13.23 3.15 14.87
CA TYR A 125 12.79 4.42 14.29
C TYR A 125 12.73 5.51 15.36
N THR A 126 12.10 5.22 16.50
CA THR A 126 11.96 6.17 17.62
C THR A 126 13.34 6.57 18.16
N GLU A 127 14.22 5.59 18.41
CA GLU A 127 15.57 5.89 18.93
C GLU A 127 16.38 6.71 17.91
N ARG A 128 16.34 6.39 16.63
CA ARG A 128 17.04 7.18 15.61
C ARG A 128 16.49 8.60 15.47
N MET A 129 15.18 8.78 15.62
CA MET A 129 14.58 10.12 15.68
C MET A 129 15.10 10.91 16.88
N VAL A 130 15.14 10.29 18.08
CA VAL A 130 15.67 10.93 19.30
C VAL A 130 17.15 11.23 19.18
N GLU A 131 17.95 10.32 18.66
CA GLU A 131 19.39 10.56 18.40
C GLU A 131 19.61 11.74 17.43
N THR A 132 18.73 11.92 16.45
CA THR A 132 18.83 12.99 15.46
C THR A 132 18.31 14.33 16.00
N PHE A 133 17.29 14.29 16.86
CA PHE A 133 16.58 15.47 17.42
C PHE A 133 16.40 15.32 18.93
N PRO A 134 17.49 15.37 19.72
CA PRO A 134 17.40 15.13 21.17
C PRO A 134 16.60 16.19 21.92
N GLU A 135 16.46 17.39 21.37
CA GLU A 135 15.63 18.45 21.94
C GLU A 135 14.13 18.15 21.87
N ASP A 136 13.70 17.26 20.97
CA ASP A 136 12.32 16.85 20.75
C ASP A 136 12.02 15.46 21.34
N GLU A 137 12.89 14.86 22.17
CA GLU A 137 12.79 13.48 22.64
C GLU A 137 11.41 13.12 23.20
N GLU A 138 10.88 13.93 24.13
CA GLU A 138 9.59 13.67 24.76
C GLU A 138 8.45 13.64 23.74
N GLY A 139 8.42 14.63 22.85
CA GLY A 139 7.44 14.72 21.78
C GLY A 139 7.52 13.58 20.78
N ILE A 140 8.74 13.19 20.39
CA ILE A 140 8.98 12.06 19.47
C ILE A 140 8.45 10.76 20.08
N ARG A 141 8.81 10.45 21.32
CA ARG A 141 8.35 9.23 22.00
C ARG A 141 6.85 9.21 22.17
N LYS A 142 6.24 10.33 22.55
CA LYS A 142 4.78 10.47 22.67
C LYS A 142 4.09 10.26 21.33
N CYS A 143 4.55 10.89 20.26
CA CYS A 143 3.96 10.80 18.93
C CYS A 143 4.05 9.39 18.36
N THR A 144 5.23 8.75 18.40
CA THR A 144 5.42 7.38 17.91
C THR A 144 4.63 6.36 18.72
N GLN A 145 4.46 6.58 20.04
CA GLN A 145 3.61 5.76 20.88
C GLN A 145 2.13 5.85 20.47
N VAL A 146 1.63 7.07 20.20
CA VAL A 146 0.25 7.26 19.70
C VAL A 146 0.02 6.49 18.40
N PHE A 147 0.96 6.52 17.44
CA PHE A 147 0.84 5.74 16.21
C PHE A 147 0.74 4.24 16.48
N GLN A 148 1.60 3.71 17.34
CA GLN A 148 1.63 2.28 17.69
C GLN A 148 0.35 1.83 18.39
N ASP A 149 -0.09 2.60 19.41
CA ASP A 149 -1.28 2.29 20.20
C ASP A 149 -2.54 2.31 19.32
N LEU A 150 -2.69 3.37 18.51
CA LEU A 150 -3.81 3.52 17.60
C LEU A 150 -3.92 2.33 16.63
N MET A 151 -2.80 1.93 16.03
CA MET A 151 -2.78 0.78 15.12
C MET A 151 -3.01 -0.55 15.83
N THR A 152 -2.51 -0.70 17.05
CA THR A 152 -2.77 -1.87 17.90
C THR A 152 -4.25 -1.98 18.28
N GLU A 153 -4.85 -0.87 18.69
CA GLU A 153 -6.28 -0.81 18.99
C GLU A 153 -7.12 -1.17 17.75
N LEU A 154 -6.83 -0.58 16.59
CA LEU A 154 -7.54 -0.89 15.35
C LEU A 154 -7.46 -2.36 14.93
N ARG A 155 -6.31 -3.03 15.16
CA ARG A 155 -6.18 -4.47 14.90
C ARG A 155 -7.08 -5.30 15.82
N VAL A 156 -7.34 -4.84 17.05
CA VAL A 156 -8.15 -5.57 18.03
C VAL A 156 -9.64 -5.32 17.84
N VAL A 157 -10.05 -4.06 17.65
CA VAL A 157 -11.48 -3.70 17.61
C VAL A 157 -12.01 -3.48 16.20
N GLY A 158 -11.13 -3.30 15.20
CA GLY A 158 -11.50 -2.94 13.83
C GLY A 158 -12.01 -1.50 13.68
N ILE A 159 -12.47 -1.18 12.48
CA ILE A 159 -13.13 0.10 12.18
C ILE A 159 -14.58 0.01 12.63
N PRO A 160 -15.11 1.01 13.39
CA PRO A 160 -16.48 0.95 13.87
C PRO A 160 -17.48 0.99 12.70
N ASN A 161 -18.58 0.29 12.86
CA ASN A 161 -19.69 0.24 11.91
C ASN A 161 -21.02 0.50 12.64
N ALA A 162 -22.15 0.35 11.94
CA ALA A 162 -23.48 0.62 12.48
C ALA A 162 -23.88 -0.28 13.68
N ASP A 163 -23.27 -1.47 13.79
CA ASP A 163 -23.56 -2.45 14.84
C ASP A 163 -22.56 -2.38 16.01
N THR A 164 -21.60 -1.44 15.97
CA THR A 164 -20.57 -1.33 16.98
C THR A 164 -21.15 -0.77 18.27
N ASP A 165 -20.92 -1.44 19.40
CA ASP A 165 -21.17 -0.87 20.74
C ASP A 165 -20.12 0.23 21.00
N LEU A 166 -20.57 1.47 20.89
CA LEU A 166 -19.69 2.63 21.02
C LEU A 166 -19.15 2.80 22.45
N GLU A 167 -19.89 2.36 23.46
CA GLU A 167 -19.44 2.49 24.85
C GLU A 167 -18.27 1.50 25.13
N ASP A 168 -18.36 0.27 24.65
CA ASP A 168 -17.27 -0.70 24.71
C ASP A 168 -16.10 -0.28 23.81
N TYR A 169 -16.40 0.25 22.62
CA TYR A 169 -15.39 0.69 21.66
C TYR A 169 -14.50 1.80 22.25
N VAL A 170 -15.11 2.82 22.88
CA VAL A 170 -14.37 3.92 23.54
C VAL A 170 -13.42 3.40 24.63
N LYS A 171 -13.82 2.38 25.37
CA LYS A 171 -12.98 1.78 26.42
C LYS A 171 -11.80 1.00 25.86
N ARG A 172 -11.99 0.35 24.72
CA ARG A 172 -10.99 -0.56 24.10
C ARG A 172 -10.10 0.12 23.07
N ALA A 173 -10.51 1.28 22.56
CA ALA A 173 -9.79 2.01 21.53
C ALA A 173 -9.71 3.53 21.84
N PRO A 174 -9.17 3.92 23.00
CA PRO A 174 -9.12 5.32 23.42
C PRO A 174 -8.27 6.20 22.49
N ASN A 175 -7.17 5.68 21.92
CA ASN A 175 -6.33 6.42 20.99
C ASN A 175 -7.02 6.60 19.62
N VAL A 176 -7.74 5.57 19.14
CA VAL A 176 -8.55 5.70 17.92
C VAL A 176 -9.62 6.78 18.09
N VAL A 177 -10.32 6.79 19.22
CA VAL A 177 -11.36 7.78 19.51
C VAL A 177 -10.77 9.19 19.65
N THR A 178 -9.63 9.32 20.30
CA THR A 178 -9.00 10.63 20.55
C THR A 178 -8.35 11.20 19.29
N TRP A 179 -7.60 10.36 18.55
CA TRP A 179 -6.71 10.80 17.48
C TRP A 179 -7.15 10.39 16.09
N GLY A 180 -7.95 9.35 15.96
CA GLY A 180 -8.17 8.68 14.66
C GLY A 180 -8.60 9.60 13.51
N MET A 181 -9.45 10.59 13.79
CA MET A 181 -9.94 11.53 12.79
C MET A 181 -9.35 12.95 12.92
N ARG A 182 -8.53 13.19 13.93
CA ARG A 182 -7.81 14.46 14.06
C ARG A 182 -6.66 14.53 13.03
N SER A 183 -6.28 15.73 12.69
CA SER A 183 -5.19 15.95 11.75
C SER A 183 -3.83 15.61 12.37
N LEU A 184 -2.89 15.21 11.50
CA LEU A 184 -1.52 14.94 11.91
C LEU A 184 -0.85 16.19 12.51
N THR A 185 -1.21 17.40 12.02
CA THR A 185 -0.73 18.66 12.59
C THR A 185 -1.17 18.81 14.04
N GLU A 186 -2.45 18.51 14.37
CA GLU A 186 -2.94 18.58 15.76
C GLU A 186 -2.21 17.61 16.70
N LEU A 187 -1.86 16.41 16.23
CA LEU A 187 -1.04 15.47 17.01
C LEU A 187 0.37 16.02 17.23
N PHE A 188 1.00 16.54 16.18
CA PHE A 188 2.33 17.13 16.29
C PHE A 188 2.39 18.32 17.21
N ASP A 189 1.34 19.16 17.21
CA ASP A 189 1.21 20.30 18.13
C ASP A 189 1.03 19.83 19.58
N ASP A 190 0.22 18.79 19.81
CA ASP A 190 0.02 18.19 21.14
C ASP A 190 1.29 17.50 21.68
N CYS A 191 2.14 17.02 20.77
CA CYS A 191 3.45 16.46 21.08
C CYS A 191 4.56 17.52 21.14
N GLU A 192 4.26 18.79 20.92
CA GLU A 192 5.21 19.91 20.93
C GLU A 192 6.44 19.70 20.01
N LEU A 193 6.27 18.95 18.91
CA LEU A 193 7.35 18.63 17.98
C LEU A 193 7.85 19.87 17.24
N GLY A 194 9.16 19.98 17.09
CA GLY A 194 9.80 20.97 16.21
C GLY A 194 9.56 20.71 14.71
N GLU A 195 9.94 21.65 13.86
CA GLU A 195 9.73 21.55 12.41
C GLU A 195 10.51 20.39 11.77
N ARG A 196 11.74 20.12 12.24
CA ARG A 196 12.62 19.09 11.65
C ARG A 196 12.10 17.67 11.86
N PRO A 197 11.74 17.23 13.10
CA PRO A 197 11.14 15.92 13.29
C PRO A 197 9.78 15.79 12.59
N ARG A 198 8.95 16.85 12.51
CA ARG A 198 7.73 16.84 11.69
C ARG A 198 8.02 16.56 10.22
N ALA A 199 9.06 17.20 9.67
CA ALA A 199 9.45 17.00 8.28
C ALA A 199 9.90 15.56 8.00
N VAL A 200 10.66 14.94 8.91
CA VAL A 200 11.05 13.54 8.80
C VAL A 200 9.82 12.63 8.91
N MET A 201 8.98 12.81 9.93
CA MET A 201 7.79 11.99 10.12
C MET A 201 6.81 12.05 8.93
N THR A 202 6.79 13.17 8.19
CA THR A 202 5.96 13.33 7.00
C THR A 202 6.67 13.03 5.68
N GLY A 203 7.88 12.52 5.70
CA GLY A 203 8.67 12.25 4.50
C GLY A 203 7.98 11.34 3.48
N GLN A 204 7.13 10.42 3.94
CA GLN A 204 6.34 9.51 3.11
C GLN A 204 4.92 10.04 2.77
N ALA A 205 4.61 11.31 3.09
CA ALA A 205 3.28 11.88 2.82
C ALA A 205 2.93 11.95 1.32
N GLY A 206 3.92 11.81 0.44
CA GLY A 206 3.72 11.66 -1.01
C GLY A 206 2.80 10.50 -1.39
N ASP A 207 2.79 9.43 -0.60
CA ASP A 207 2.03 8.21 -0.88
C ASP A 207 0.51 8.43 -0.82
N TYR A 208 0.04 9.37 0.00
CA TYR A 208 -1.38 9.72 0.09
C TYR A 208 -1.67 11.17 -0.39
N ALA A 209 -0.66 11.93 -0.78
CA ALA A 209 -0.74 13.26 -1.41
C ALA A 209 -1.62 14.28 -0.67
N THR A 210 -1.63 14.25 0.67
CA THR A 210 -2.43 15.15 1.51
C THR A 210 -1.52 15.84 2.53
N PRO A 211 -1.66 17.16 2.76
CA PRO A 211 -0.83 17.87 3.73
C PRO A 211 -1.19 17.45 5.18
N PRO A 212 -0.25 17.51 6.13
CA PRO A 212 -0.44 17.09 7.52
C PRO A 212 -1.67 17.72 8.21
N SER A 213 -2.01 18.97 7.85
CA SER A 213 -3.18 19.69 8.39
C SER A 213 -4.54 19.10 7.96
N ARG A 214 -4.54 18.20 6.98
CA ARG A 214 -5.73 17.53 6.44
C ARG A 214 -5.64 16.01 6.49
N THR A 215 -4.50 15.47 6.85
CA THR A 215 -4.26 14.02 6.95
C THR A 215 -4.76 13.52 8.31
N PRO A 216 -5.74 12.62 8.36
CA PRO A 216 -6.09 11.94 9.60
C PRO A 216 -4.90 11.16 10.18
N VAL A 217 -4.71 11.20 11.48
CA VAL A 217 -3.65 10.44 12.17
C VAL A 217 -3.72 8.95 11.82
N THR A 218 -4.92 8.38 11.74
CA THR A 218 -5.13 6.97 11.35
C THR A 218 -4.55 6.65 9.97
N LEU A 219 -4.73 7.54 8.99
CA LEU A 219 -4.22 7.32 7.63
C LEU A 219 -2.69 7.27 7.62
N HIS A 220 -2.06 8.22 8.29
CA HIS A 220 -0.60 8.29 8.37
C HIS A 220 -0.02 7.13 9.19
N ALA A 221 -0.57 6.90 10.38
CA ALA A 221 -0.14 5.78 11.23
C ALA A 221 -0.26 4.44 10.49
N GLY A 222 -1.35 4.21 9.76
CA GLY A 222 -1.56 3.00 8.97
C GLY A 222 -0.53 2.83 7.85
N LEU A 223 -0.17 3.93 7.18
CA LEU A 223 0.88 3.90 6.16
C LEU A 223 2.25 3.56 6.76
N VAL A 224 2.65 4.24 7.83
CA VAL A 224 3.99 4.03 8.41
C VAL A 224 4.08 2.68 9.10
N ASP A 225 3.04 2.27 9.82
CA ASP A 225 3.04 1.06 10.63
C ASP A 225 3.32 -0.22 9.83
N HIS A 226 2.81 -0.35 8.61
CA HIS A 226 3.05 -1.57 7.83
C HIS A 226 4.53 -1.73 7.43
N TYR A 227 5.28 -0.64 7.29
CA TYR A 227 6.74 -0.71 7.11
C TYR A 227 7.46 -0.97 8.43
N MET A 228 6.97 -0.41 9.53
CA MET A 228 7.56 -0.63 10.84
C MET A 228 7.37 -2.05 11.35
N GLN A 229 6.30 -2.76 10.95
CA GLN A 229 6.04 -4.13 11.40
C GLN A 229 6.93 -5.17 10.71
N GLU A 230 7.18 -5.05 9.42
CA GLU A 230 7.82 -6.10 8.63
C GLU A 230 9.00 -5.64 7.77
N GLY A 231 9.22 -4.34 7.67
CA GLY A 231 10.15 -3.73 6.72
C GLY A 231 9.48 -3.42 5.37
N ALA A 232 10.29 -2.94 4.46
CA ALA A 232 9.88 -2.60 3.10
C ALA A 232 10.46 -3.57 2.08
N PHE A 233 9.69 -3.84 1.03
CA PHE A 233 10.01 -4.83 0.00
C PHE A 233 9.74 -4.26 -1.38
N TYR A 234 10.50 -4.72 -2.35
CA TYR A 234 10.25 -4.42 -3.75
C TYR A 234 9.90 -5.68 -4.51
N VAL A 235 8.91 -5.60 -5.39
CA VAL A 235 8.52 -6.72 -6.26
C VAL A 235 9.64 -6.94 -7.28
N ARG A 236 10.27 -8.12 -7.27
CA ARG A 236 11.33 -8.43 -8.22
C ARG A 236 10.78 -8.46 -9.66
N GLY A 237 11.30 -7.55 -10.49
CA GLY A 237 10.82 -7.32 -11.85
C GLY A 237 9.83 -6.15 -12.00
N GLY A 238 9.57 -5.42 -10.91
CA GLY A 238 8.74 -4.21 -10.91
C GLY A 238 7.26 -4.45 -10.65
N GLY A 239 6.51 -3.37 -10.47
CA GLY A 239 5.09 -3.42 -10.11
C GLY A 239 4.21 -4.13 -11.14
N GLN A 240 4.59 -4.12 -12.41
CA GLN A 240 3.88 -4.82 -13.48
C GLN A 240 3.79 -6.33 -13.27
N VAL A 241 4.77 -6.94 -12.59
CA VAL A 241 4.78 -8.38 -12.28
C VAL A 241 3.58 -8.74 -11.39
N LEU A 242 3.27 -7.90 -10.40
CA LEU A 242 2.11 -8.10 -9.52
C LEU A 242 0.80 -8.08 -10.31
N ALA A 243 0.63 -7.07 -11.17
CA ALA A 243 -0.54 -6.98 -12.06
C ALA A 243 -0.62 -8.18 -13.01
N GLY A 244 0.52 -8.62 -13.59
CA GLY A 244 0.58 -9.77 -14.47
C GLY A 244 0.11 -11.06 -13.80
N HIS A 245 0.55 -11.33 -12.57
CA HIS A 245 0.09 -12.51 -11.82
C HIS A 245 -1.41 -12.47 -11.49
N LEU A 246 -1.97 -11.31 -11.19
CA LEU A 246 -3.42 -11.17 -11.00
C LEU A 246 -4.19 -11.47 -12.29
N VAL A 247 -3.70 -10.97 -13.43
CA VAL A 247 -4.26 -11.27 -14.76
C VAL A 247 -4.19 -12.79 -15.05
N ASP A 248 -3.08 -13.42 -14.72
CA ASP A 248 -2.91 -14.89 -14.89
C ASP A 248 -3.95 -15.68 -14.08
N VAL A 249 -4.23 -15.26 -12.82
CA VAL A 249 -5.29 -15.90 -12.01
C VAL A 249 -6.66 -15.76 -12.67
N ILE A 250 -6.98 -14.57 -13.18
CA ILE A 250 -8.25 -14.31 -13.86
C ILE A 250 -8.37 -15.22 -15.09
N HIS A 251 -7.36 -15.26 -15.95
CA HIS A 251 -7.38 -16.07 -17.19
C HIS A 251 -7.43 -17.56 -16.91
N SER A 252 -6.63 -18.05 -15.95
CA SER A 252 -6.58 -19.48 -15.59
C SER A 252 -7.91 -20.01 -15.04
N ASN A 253 -8.77 -19.12 -14.53
CA ASN A 253 -10.11 -19.45 -14.03
C ASN A 253 -11.23 -19.08 -15.01
N GLY A 254 -10.93 -18.90 -16.32
CA GLY A 254 -11.93 -18.66 -17.36
C GLY A 254 -12.44 -17.24 -17.44
N GLY A 255 -11.84 -16.28 -16.70
CA GLY A 255 -12.11 -14.85 -16.84
C GLY A 255 -11.30 -14.24 -17.98
N ARG A 256 -11.48 -12.95 -18.22
CA ARG A 256 -10.80 -12.20 -19.26
C ARG A 256 -10.49 -10.77 -18.86
N VAL A 257 -9.33 -10.29 -19.25
CA VAL A 257 -8.94 -8.87 -19.18
C VAL A 257 -8.83 -8.34 -20.60
N ARG A 258 -9.52 -7.25 -20.90
CA ARG A 258 -9.47 -6.54 -22.19
C ARG A 258 -8.92 -5.14 -21.97
N THR A 259 -7.80 -4.86 -22.59
CA THR A 259 -7.24 -3.52 -22.73
C THR A 259 -7.83 -2.80 -23.95
N HIS A 260 -7.56 -1.52 -24.12
CA HIS A 260 -8.18 -0.67 -25.15
C HIS A 260 -9.72 -0.76 -25.17
N ALA A 261 -10.34 -0.88 -24.00
CA ALA A 261 -11.76 -1.06 -23.79
C ALA A 261 -12.31 0.02 -22.83
N GLU A 262 -12.43 1.23 -23.33
CA GLU A 262 -13.03 2.33 -22.60
C GLU A 262 -14.52 2.08 -22.37
N VAL A 263 -14.99 2.28 -21.14
CA VAL A 263 -16.39 2.23 -20.77
C VAL A 263 -16.94 3.65 -20.72
N ALA A 264 -17.81 3.98 -21.64
CA ALA A 264 -18.31 5.35 -21.78
C ALA A 264 -19.58 5.61 -20.93
N SER A 265 -20.48 4.64 -20.78
CA SER A 265 -21.72 4.68 -19.97
C SER A 265 -22.52 3.39 -20.10
#